data_3d27dc833d574de32ea0f7d534ea33e2
#
_entry.id   3d27dc833d574de32ea0f7d534ea33e2
#
_cell.length_a   1.000
_cell.length_b   1.000
_cell.length_c   1.000
_cell.angle_alpha   90.00
_cell.angle_beta   90.00
_cell.angle_gamma   90.00
#
_symmetry.space_group_name_H-M   'P 1'
#
loop_
_entity.id
_entity.type
_entity.pdbx_description
1 polymer ?
#
loop_
_entity_poly.entity_id
_entity_poly.type
_entity_poly.pdbx_seq_one_letter_code
_entity_poly.pdbx_strand_id
1 'polypeptide(L)'
;MKALVGQVQVELLLFLRNRTVISFSLLMPLLMVVFFGYLNRGGQAEGVSYSSFLIAGGIGMVVSSAAFENLGVALARQRDDGILKRLGGTPLRAWTLVGAKVLTAAVIILTQAILMIAINVLLFDAEITGSPLWGIVVLLVGIFAFTTMGFALAGLSRNTDAATAAASAISLPMQFLCGTFFPIEEMPTLLRHIARALPLTYFVDALRGAMLAGGGPWEYAKDWMILLGCLVIASVVAVKTFRWE
;
A
#
# COMPACT_ATOMS: atom_id res chain seq x y z
N MET A 1 22.10 3.20 14.66
CA MET A 1 21.59 4.20 13.69
C MET A 1 22.33 4.14 12.35
N LYS A 2 23.67 4.19 12.27
CA LYS A 2 24.41 4.14 10.99
C LYS A 2 24.07 2.91 10.12
N ALA A 3 23.96 1.72 10.71
CA ALA A 3 23.61 0.50 9.99
C ALA A 3 22.19 0.54 9.38
N LEU A 4 21.21 1.11 10.10
CA LEU A 4 19.83 1.26 9.59
C LEU A 4 19.80 2.20 8.38
N VAL A 5 20.45 3.36 8.47
CA VAL A 5 20.54 4.33 7.38
C VAL A 5 21.23 3.73 6.15
N GLY A 6 22.35 3.03 6.36
CA GLY A 6 23.06 2.35 5.27
C GLY A 6 22.17 1.29 4.59
N GLN A 7 21.40 0.51 5.36
CA GLN A 7 20.50 -0.50 4.82
C GLN A 7 19.35 0.15 4.02
N VAL A 8 18.75 1.24 4.52
CA VAL A 8 17.72 2.00 3.79
C VAL A 8 18.28 2.54 2.46
N GLN A 9 19.50 3.09 2.47
CA GLN A 9 20.14 3.57 1.24
C GLN A 9 20.33 2.46 0.21
N VAL A 10 20.80 1.28 0.64
CA VAL A 10 20.97 0.12 -0.24
C VAL A 10 19.61 -0.32 -0.82
N GLU A 11 18.57 -0.43 -0.01
CA GLU A 11 17.24 -0.83 -0.47
C GLU A 11 16.63 0.19 -1.45
N LEU A 12 16.77 1.49 -1.17
CA LEU A 12 16.34 2.55 -2.09
C LEU A 12 17.12 2.50 -3.41
N LEU A 13 18.43 2.29 -3.37
CA LEU A 13 19.23 2.14 -4.58
C LEU A 13 18.83 0.90 -5.39
N LEU A 14 18.55 -0.23 -4.73
CA LEU A 14 18.06 -1.43 -5.40
C LEU A 14 16.70 -1.18 -6.07
N PHE A 15 15.79 -0.49 -5.40
CA PHE A 15 14.52 -0.07 -5.98
C PHE A 15 14.75 0.85 -7.19
N LEU A 16 15.54 1.92 -7.04
CA LEU A 16 15.81 2.90 -8.10
C LEU A 16 16.59 2.33 -9.29
N ARG A 17 17.34 1.26 -9.12
CA ARG A 17 18.04 0.56 -10.21
C ARG A 17 17.19 -0.45 -10.95
N ASN A 18 16.07 -0.86 -10.38
CA ASN A 18 15.14 -1.79 -11.01
C ASN A 18 14.10 -1.03 -11.86
N ARG A 19 14.47 -0.73 -13.11
CA ARG A 19 13.63 0.05 -14.03
C ARG A 19 12.23 -0.53 -14.21
N THR A 20 12.11 -1.86 -14.25
CA THR A 20 10.82 -2.55 -14.40
C THR A 20 9.92 -2.31 -13.19
N VAL A 21 10.45 -2.49 -11.98
CA VAL A 21 9.67 -2.27 -10.75
C VAL A 21 9.25 -0.81 -10.63
N ILE A 22 10.15 0.15 -10.89
CA ILE A 22 9.79 1.58 -10.85
C ILE A 22 8.69 1.89 -11.87
N SER A 23 8.86 1.46 -13.13
CA SER A 23 7.89 1.76 -14.17
C SER A 23 6.51 1.23 -13.83
N PHE A 24 6.40 0.00 -13.39
CA PHE A 24 5.10 -0.58 -13.04
C PHE A 24 4.55 -0.06 -11.70
N SER A 25 5.39 0.08 -10.68
CA SER A 25 4.96 0.53 -9.35
C SER A 25 4.57 2.02 -9.31
N LEU A 26 5.25 2.86 -10.09
CA LEU A 26 4.99 4.30 -10.14
C LEU A 26 4.03 4.68 -11.27
N LEU A 27 4.35 4.23 -12.50
CA LEU A 27 3.68 4.70 -13.70
C LEU A 27 2.26 4.14 -13.81
N MET A 28 2.05 2.87 -13.43
CA MET A 28 0.75 2.22 -13.59
C MET A 28 -0.34 2.84 -12.71
N PRO A 29 -0.16 3.06 -11.40
CA PRO A 29 -1.14 3.78 -10.59
C PRO A 29 -1.42 5.20 -11.09
N LEU A 30 -0.37 5.93 -11.50
CA LEU A 30 -0.52 7.28 -12.03
C LEU A 30 -1.31 7.31 -13.34
N LEU A 31 -0.99 6.41 -14.28
CA LEU A 31 -1.71 6.29 -15.54
C LEU A 31 -3.19 5.94 -15.31
N MET A 32 -3.47 5.03 -14.37
CA MET A 32 -4.85 4.65 -14.05
C MET A 32 -5.63 5.85 -13.48
N VAL A 33 -5.04 6.60 -12.55
CA VAL A 33 -5.71 7.77 -11.98
C VAL A 33 -5.89 8.88 -13.02
N VAL A 34 -4.90 9.13 -13.88
CA VAL A 34 -5.02 10.10 -14.97
C VAL A 34 -6.08 9.65 -15.98
N PHE A 35 -6.10 8.38 -16.36
CA PHE A 35 -7.08 7.83 -17.29
C PHE A 35 -8.51 7.93 -16.76
N PHE A 36 -8.76 7.47 -15.52
CA PHE A 36 -10.09 7.53 -14.92
C PHE A 36 -10.49 8.96 -14.58
N GLY A 37 -9.57 9.80 -14.15
CA GLY A 37 -9.81 11.22 -13.89
C GLY A 37 -10.21 11.98 -15.15
N TYR A 38 -9.58 11.67 -16.28
CA TYR A 38 -9.95 12.27 -17.57
C TYR A 38 -11.30 11.76 -18.08
N LEU A 39 -11.54 10.46 -17.95
CA LEU A 39 -12.78 9.81 -18.41
C LEU A 39 -14.01 10.33 -17.66
N ASN A 40 -13.86 10.65 -16.38
CA ASN A 40 -14.95 11.12 -15.51
C ASN A 40 -14.80 12.60 -15.13
N ARG A 41 -14.18 13.41 -16.01
CA ARG A 41 -13.97 14.84 -15.78
C ARG A 41 -15.30 15.57 -15.58
N GLY A 42 -15.42 16.27 -14.44
CA GLY A 42 -16.67 16.94 -14.04
C GLY A 42 -17.71 16.03 -13.40
N GLY A 43 -17.42 14.73 -13.25
CA GLY A 43 -18.26 13.78 -12.52
C GLY A 43 -18.16 13.97 -10.99
N GLN A 44 -19.12 13.37 -10.30
CA GLN A 44 -19.12 13.29 -8.83
C GLN A 44 -19.18 11.83 -8.39
N ALA A 45 -18.55 11.53 -7.25
CA ALA A 45 -18.63 10.24 -6.58
C ALA A 45 -18.74 10.49 -5.07
N GLU A 46 -19.68 9.86 -4.40
CA GLU A 46 -19.92 10.02 -2.95
C GLU A 46 -20.07 11.49 -2.50
N GLY A 47 -20.65 12.34 -3.35
CA GLY A 47 -20.90 13.76 -3.03
C GLY A 47 -19.68 14.68 -3.14
N VAL A 48 -18.54 14.17 -3.59
CA VAL A 48 -17.32 14.94 -3.88
C VAL A 48 -16.96 14.87 -5.36
N SER A 49 -16.04 15.74 -5.81
CA SER A 49 -15.54 15.65 -7.19
C SER A 49 -14.88 14.29 -7.42
N TYR A 50 -15.07 13.70 -8.60
CA TYR A 50 -14.49 12.40 -8.90
C TYR A 50 -12.96 12.39 -8.81
N SER A 51 -12.31 13.51 -9.12
CA SER A 51 -10.87 13.69 -8.97
C SER A 51 -10.41 13.62 -7.51
N SER A 52 -11.16 14.24 -6.59
CA SER A 52 -10.90 14.14 -5.15
C SER A 52 -11.12 12.72 -4.64
N PHE A 53 -12.17 12.04 -5.10
CA PHE A 53 -12.43 10.62 -4.80
C PHE A 53 -11.26 9.72 -5.21
N LEU A 54 -10.65 9.96 -6.38
CA LEU A 54 -9.52 9.18 -6.91
C LEU A 54 -8.24 9.32 -6.09
N ILE A 55 -8.04 10.39 -5.32
CA ILE A 55 -6.81 10.57 -4.51
C ILE A 55 -6.64 9.41 -3.53
N ALA A 56 -7.66 9.14 -2.72
CA ALA A 56 -7.58 8.09 -1.71
C ALA A 56 -7.43 6.70 -2.33
N GLY A 57 -8.18 6.42 -3.40
CA GLY A 57 -8.07 5.16 -4.14
C GLY A 57 -6.69 4.98 -4.78
N GLY A 58 -6.15 6.02 -5.42
CA GLY A 58 -4.83 6.00 -6.02
C GLY A 58 -3.71 5.78 -4.99
N ILE A 59 -3.78 6.41 -3.82
CA ILE A 59 -2.86 6.15 -2.71
C ILE A 59 -3.03 4.71 -2.21
N GLY A 60 -4.25 4.18 -2.17
CA GLY A 60 -4.52 2.78 -1.84
C GLY A 60 -3.82 1.81 -2.79
N MET A 61 -3.87 2.05 -4.09
CA MET A 61 -3.11 1.26 -5.09
C MET A 61 -1.61 1.29 -4.82
N VAL A 62 -1.07 2.47 -4.55
CA VAL A 62 0.35 2.65 -4.23
C VAL A 62 0.76 1.85 -3.00
N VAL A 63 -0.01 1.93 -1.92
CA VAL A 63 0.27 1.18 -0.68
C VAL A 63 0.19 -0.31 -0.93
N SER A 64 -0.85 -0.80 -1.62
CA SER A 64 -1.00 -2.21 -1.95
C SER A 64 0.15 -2.72 -2.82
N SER A 65 0.55 -1.98 -3.85
CA SER A 65 1.63 -2.41 -4.74
C SER A 65 3.00 -2.34 -4.06
N ALA A 66 3.34 -1.26 -3.38
CA ALA A 66 4.68 -1.06 -2.82
C ALA A 66 4.90 -1.83 -1.51
N ALA A 67 3.93 -1.77 -0.56
CA ALA A 67 4.10 -2.36 0.76
C ALA A 67 3.72 -3.84 0.84
N PHE A 68 2.74 -4.29 0.05
CA PHE A 68 2.32 -5.69 0.06
C PHE A 68 2.99 -6.49 -1.06
N GLU A 69 2.74 -6.15 -2.34
CA GLU A 69 3.15 -6.95 -3.47
C GLU A 69 4.67 -6.89 -3.69
N ASN A 70 5.22 -5.70 -3.95
CA ASN A 70 6.65 -5.57 -4.28
C ASN A 70 7.55 -5.99 -3.11
N LEU A 71 7.21 -5.61 -1.88
CA LEU A 71 7.98 -6.00 -0.71
C LEU A 71 7.91 -7.51 -0.47
N GLY A 72 6.72 -8.11 -0.55
CA GLY A 72 6.53 -9.54 -0.34
C GLY A 72 7.31 -10.38 -1.34
N VAL A 73 7.22 -10.03 -2.63
CA VAL A 73 7.97 -10.71 -3.71
C VAL A 73 9.47 -10.48 -3.58
N ALA A 74 9.92 -9.26 -3.26
CA ALA A 74 11.34 -8.96 -3.07
C ALA A 74 11.95 -9.74 -1.91
N LEU A 75 11.21 -9.91 -0.80
CA LEU A 75 11.65 -10.71 0.34
C LEU A 75 11.74 -12.21 0.00
N ALA A 76 10.74 -12.76 -0.70
CA ALA A 76 10.77 -14.14 -1.17
C ALA A 76 11.99 -14.38 -2.08
N ARG A 77 12.24 -13.45 -3.02
CA ARG A 77 13.42 -13.51 -3.89
C ARG A 77 14.74 -13.44 -3.11
N GLN A 78 14.87 -12.52 -2.15
CA GLN A 78 16.08 -12.40 -1.33
C GLN A 78 16.33 -13.66 -0.49
N ARG A 79 15.27 -14.38 -0.07
CA ARG A 79 15.39 -15.68 0.58
C ARG A 79 15.88 -16.74 -0.40
N ASP A 80 15.26 -16.86 -1.57
CA ASP A 80 15.62 -17.86 -2.60
C ASP A 80 17.07 -17.67 -3.11
N ASP A 81 17.52 -16.41 -3.25
CA ASP A 81 18.89 -16.05 -3.62
C ASP A 81 19.90 -16.25 -2.45
N GLY A 82 19.44 -16.67 -1.28
CA GLY A 82 20.26 -16.86 -0.08
C GLY A 82 20.81 -15.56 0.53
N ILE A 83 20.29 -14.41 0.11
CA ILE A 83 20.71 -13.09 0.62
C ILE A 83 20.37 -12.95 2.09
N LEU A 84 19.14 -13.36 2.49
CA LEU A 84 18.70 -13.31 3.87
C LEU A 84 19.57 -14.18 4.77
N LYS A 85 19.97 -15.38 4.33
CA LYS A 85 20.87 -16.27 5.05
C LYS A 85 22.26 -15.64 5.26
N ARG A 86 22.81 -14.99 4.22
CA ARG A 86 24.09 -14.27 4.33
C ARG A 86 23.99 -13.08 5.29
N LEU A 87 22.89 -12.33 5.26
CA LEU A 87 22.63 -11.23 6.19
C LEU A 87 22.48 -11.72 7.63
N GLY A 88 21.84 -12.88 7.85
CA GLY A 88 21.75 -13.52 9.18
C GLY A 88 23.09 -13.92 9.76
N GLY A 89 24.11 -14.19 8.93
CA GLY A 89 25.49 -14.43 9.36
C GLY A 89 26.29 -13.18 9.70
N THR A 90 25.73 -11.97 9.48
CA THR A 90 26.37 -10.70 9.82
C THR A 90 25.92 -10.22 11.22
N PRO A 91 26.65 -9.30 11.89
CA PRO A 91 26.22 -8.73 13.17
C PRO A 91 24.99 -7.81 13.07
N LEU A 92 24.30 -7.80 11.92
CA LEU A 92 23.07 -7.06 11.71
C LEU A 92 21.91 -7.68 12.50
N ARG A 93 21.28 -6.87 13.34
CA ARG A 93 20.11 -7.31 14.10
C ARG A 93 18.88 -7.41 13.19
N ALA A 94 18.03 -8.43 13.37
CA ALA A 94 16.82 -8.67 12.61
C ALA A 94 15.92 -7.42 12.50
N TRP A 95 15.75 -6.69 13.60
CA TRP A 95 14.95 -5.46 13.63
C TRP A 95 15.51 -4.34 12.73
N THR A 96 16.83 -4.33 12.47
CA THR A 96 17.46 -3.35 11.59
C THR A 96 17.06 -3.61 10.14
N LEU A 97 16.99 -4.88 9.71
CA LEU A 97 16.54 -5.24 8.39
C LEU A 97 15.04 -4.94 8.19
N VAL A 98 14.21 -5.40 9.14
CA VAL A 98 12.77 -5.13 9.11
C VAL A 98 12.49 -3.63 9.11
N GLY A 99 13.13 -2.89 10.01
CA GLY A 99 13.00 -1.43 10.07
C GLY A 99 13.46 -0.73 8.79
N ALA A 100 14.54 -1.20 8.17
CA ALA A 100 14.99 -0.65 6.88
C ALA A 100 13.96 -0.89 5.76
N LYS A 101 13.37 -2.07 5.69
CA LYS A 101 12.31 -2.39 4.72
C LYS A 101 11.08 -1.50 4.89
N VAL A 102 10.60 -1.36 6.15
CA VAL A 102 9.46 -0.49 6.47
C VAL A 102 9.76 0.97 6.10
N LEU A 103 10.94 1.49 6.47
CA LEU A 103 11.33 2.85 6.16
C LEU A 103 11.48 3.08 4.66
N THR A 104 12.05 2.13 3.93
CA THR A 104 12.16 2.20 2.46
C THR A 104 10.78 2.21 1.82
N ALA A 105 9.88 1.32 2.22
CA ALA A 105 8.50 1.31 1.75
C ALA A 105 7.80 2.65 2.06
N ALA A 106 7.96 3.18 3.28
CA ALA A 106 7.39 4.46 3.67
C ALA A 106 7.88 5.61 2.79
N VAL A 107 9.18 5.70 2.51
CA VAL A 107 9.76 6.75 1.64
C VAL A 107 9.18 6.64 0.23
N ILE A 108 9.12 5.44 -0.34
CA ILE A 108 8.57 5.20 -1.68
C ILE A 108 7.10 5.60 -1.73
N ILE A 109 6.29 5.12 -0.78
CA ILE A 109 4.85 5.38 -0.73
C ILE A 109 4.56 6.86 -0.51
N LEU A 110 5.26 7.53 0.41
CA LEU A 110 5.09 8.96 0.65
C LEU A 110 5.42 9.77 -0.60
N THR A 111 6.50 9.45 -1.30
CA THR A 111 6.86 10.10 -2.56
C THR A 111 5.77 9.91 -3.61
N GLN A 112 5.25 8.69 -3.77
CA GLN A 112 4.19 8.40 -4.72
C GLN A 112 2.85 9.03 -4.32
N ALA A 113 2.52 9.08 -3.03
CA ALA A 113 1.31 9.74 -2.53
C ALA A 113 1.34 11.25 -2.82
N ILE A 114 2.49 11.91 -2.61
CA ILE A 114 2.67 13.32 -2.96
C ILE A 114 2.49 13.53 -4.47
N LEU A 115 3.08 12.69 -5.31
CA LEU A 115 2.90 12.77 -6.76
C LEU A 115 1.43 12.54 -7.15
N MET A 116 0.75 11.60 -6.51
CA MET A 116 -0.67 11.30 -6.75
C MET A 116 -1.55 12.50 -6.42
N ILE A 117 -1.33 13.12 -5.26
CA ILE A 117 -2.03 14.36 -4.84
C ILE A 117 -1.72 15.48 -5.83
N ALA A 118 -0.45 15.71 -6.15
CA ALA A 118 -0.04 16.78 -7.05
C ALA A 118 -0.69 16.65 -8.44
N ILE A 119 -0.73 15.44 -9.00
CA ILE A 119 -1.36 15.21 -10.31
C ILE A 119 -2.87 15.47 -10.26
N ASN A 120 -3.56 14.99 -9.21
CA ASN A 120 -5.00 15.23 -9.09
C ASN A 120 -5.34 16.71 -8.89
N VAL A 121 -4.56 17.42 -8.09
CA VAL A 121 -4.77 18.87 -7.87
C VAL A 121 -4.42 19.69 -9.12
N LEU A 122 -3.29 19.39 -9.78
CA LEU A 122 -2.81 20.22 -10.91
C LEU A 122 -3.55 19.94 -12.22
N LEU A 123 -4.01 18.71 -12.47
CA LEU A 123 -4.65 18.35 -13.74
C LEU A 123 -6.18 18.35 -13.67
N PHE A 124 -6.75 18.12 -12.48
CA PHE A 124 -8.18 17.89 -12.32
C PHE A 124 -8.82 18.80 -11.25
N ASP A 125 -8.10 19.80 -10.73
CA ASP A 125 -8.60 20.73 -9.72
C ASP A 125 -9.22 20.02 -8.50
N ALA A 126 -8.60 18.91 -8.07
CA ALA A 126 -9.07 18.13 -6.94
C ALA A 126 -8.89 18.93 -5.64
N GLU A 127 -9.91 18.92 -4.79
CA GLU A 127 -9.88 19.61 -3.51
C GLU A 127 -9.70 18.60 -2.37
N ILE A 128 -8.85 18.95 -1.40
CA ILE A 128 -8.68 18.24 -0.14
C ILE A 128 -9.34 19.09 0.94
N THR A 129 -10.57 18.76 1.30
CA THR A 129 -11.37 19.53 2.26
C THR A 129 -11.18 19.10 3.70
N GLY A 130 -10.63 17.90 3.90
CA GLY A 130 -10.43 17.29 5.21
C GLY A 130 -9.14 17.66 5.90
N SER A 131 -8.72 16.84 6.86
CA SER A 131 -7.53 17.06 7.68
C SER A 131 -6.31 16.33 7.12
N PRO A 132 -5.29 17.03 6.60
CA PRO A 132 -4.05 16.41 6.14
C PRO A 132 -3.33 15.61 7.24
N LEU A 133 -3.43 16.06 8.50
CA LEU A 133 -2.81 15.38 9.64
C LEU A 133 -3.39 13.96 9.82
N TRP A 134 -4.72 13.83 9.80
CA TRP A 134 -5.38 12.52 9.89
C TRP A 134 -5.09 11.67 8.66
N GLY A 135 -5.03 12.26 7.48
CA GLY A 135 -4.60 11.57 6.27
C GLY A 135 -3.21 10.95 6.39
N ILE A 136 -2.24 11.69 6.97
CA ILE A 136 -0.89 11.16 7.22
C ILE A 136 -0.92 10.01 8.26
N VAL A 137 -1.71 10.13 9.32
CA VAL A 137 -1.82 9.08 10.34
C VAL A 137 -2.40 7.79 9.73
N VAL A 138 -3.49 7.89 8.95
CA VAL A 138 -4.07 6.75 8.22
C VAL A 138 -3.03 6.13 7.29
N LEU A 139 -2.32 6.96 6.52
CA LEU A 139 -1.31 6.51 5.58
C LEU A 139 -0.19 5.72 6.29
N LEU A 140 0.31 6.22 7.42
CA LEU A 140 1.32 5.52 8.21
C LEU A 140 0.82 4.18 8.74
N VAL A 141 -0.39 4.12 9.29
CA VAL A 141 -1.00 2.86 9.75
C VAL A 141 -1.16 1.88 8.58
N GLY A 142 -1.61 2.37 7.42
CA GLY A 142 -1.69 1.58 6.19
C GLY A 142 -0.33 1.03 5.76
N ILE A 143 0.71 1.85 5.74
CA ILE A 143 2.08 1.40 5.43
C ILE A 143 2.50 0.25 6.34
N PHE A 144 2.30 0.37 7.66
CA PHE A 144 2.63 -0.69 8.61
C PHE A 144 1.78 -1.95 8.37
N ALA A 145 0.48 -1.82 8.18
CA ALA A 145 -0.42 -2.94 7.95
C ALA A 145 -0.05 -3.72 6.68
N PHE A 146 0.11 -3.03 5.56
CA PHE A 146 0.43 -3.67 4.28
C PHE A 146 1.88 -4.17 4.21
N THR A 147 2.82 -3.52 4.89
CA THR A 147 4.19 -4.03 5.01
C THR A 147 4.21 -5.35 5.78
N THR A 148 3.48 -5.46 6.90
CA THR A 148 3.39 -6.73 7.65
C THR A 148 2.68 -7.83 6.87
N MET A 149 1.68 -7.49 6.04
CA MET A 149 1.08 -8.43 5.10
C MET A 149 2.08 -8.89 4.03
N GLY A 150 2.95 -8.01 3.53
CA GLY A 150 4.04 -8.36 2.62
C GLY A 150 5.04 -9.33 3.26
N PHE A 151 5.42 -9.12 4.52
CA PHE A 151 6.25 -10.07 5.28
C PHE A 151 5.54 -11.42 5.47
N ALA A 152 4.24 -11.42 5.78
CA ALA A 152 3.45 -12.65 5.91
C ALA A 152 3.38 -13.40 4.57
N LEU A 153 3.17 -12.72 3.46
CA LEU A 153 3.19 -13.28 2.11
C LEU A 153 4.52 -13.99 1.82
N ALA A 154 5.64 -13.31 2.07
CA ALA A 154 6.97 -13.88 1.89
C ALA A 154 7.20 -15.11 2.78
N GLY A 155 6.73 -15.07 4.03
CA GLY A 155 6.85 -16.19 4.97
C GLY A 155 6.02 -17.41 4.59
N LEU A 156 4.83 -17.21 4.03
CA LEU A 156 3.91 -18.27 3.59
C LEU A 156 4.28 -18.87 2.23
N SER A 157 4.97 -18.11 1.39
CA SER A 157 5.32 -18.53 0.04
C SER A 157 6.51 -19.47 0.06
N ARG A 158 6.46 -20.52 -0.77
CA ARG A 158 7.52 -21.53 -0.88
C ARG A 158 8.73 -21.01 -1.66
N ASN A 159 8.51 -20.22 -2.70
CA ASN A 159 9.51 -19.64 -3.57
C ASN A 159 9.01 -18.32 -4.17
N THR A 160 9.87 -17.62 -4.92
CA THR A 160 9.57 -16.34 -5.56
C THR A 160 8.38 -16.41 -6.52
N ASP A 161 8.25 -17.49 -7.29
CA ASP A 161 7.15 -17.64 -8.26
C ASP A 161 5.81 -17.78 -7.53
N ALA A 162 5.77 -18.58 -6.47
CA ALA A 162 4.58 -18.72 -5.62
C ALA A 162 4.22 -17.40 -4.93
N ALA A 163 5.23 -16.64 -4.47
CA ALA A 163 5.01 -15.31 -3.88
C ALA A 163 4.43 -14.34 -4.92
N THR A 164 4.95 -14.34 -6.14
CA THR A 164 4.48 -13.47 -7.22
C THR A 164 3.04 -13.82 -7.60
N ALA A 165 2.75 -15.11 -7.80
CA ALA A 165 1.40 -15.56 -8.13
C ALA A 165 0.38 -15.21 -7.03
N ALA A 166 0.71 -15.46 -5.76
CA ALA A 166 -0.16 -15.15 -4.64
C ALA A 166 -0.32 -13.62 -4.44
N ALA A 167 0.77 -12.86 -4.59
CA ALA A 167 0.73 -11.40 -4.52
C ALA A 167 -0.23 -10.83 -5.56
N SER A 168 -0.08 -11.21 -6.83
CA SER A 168 -0.93 -10.70 -7.91
C SER A 168 -2.37 -11.19 -7.79
N ALA A 169 -2.60 -12.44 -7.37
CA ALA A 169 -3.94 -12.98 -7.15
C ALA A 169 -4.72 -12.23 -6.06
N ILE A 170 -4.04 -11.66 -5.07
CA ILE A 170 -4.65 -10.89 -4.00
C ILE A 170 -4.68 -9.40 -4.36
N SER A 171 -3.57 -8.83 -4.86
CA SER A 171 -3.45 -7.39 -5.10
C SER A 171 -4.35 -6.88 -6.22
N LEU A 172 -4.51 -7.65 -7.32
CA LEU A 172 -5.35 -7.23 -8.43
C LEU A 172 -6.82 -7.06 -8.03
N PRO A 173 -7.51 -8.04 -7.41
CA PRO A 173 -8.85 -7.83 -6.90
C PRO A 173 -8.92 -6.68 -5.88
N MET A 174 -7.93 -6.57 -4.98
CA MET A 174 -7.89 -5.47 -4.01
C MET A 174 -7.86 -4.11 -4.70
N GLN A 175 -7.00 -3.91 -5.69
CA GLN A 175 -6.84 -2.63 -6.36
C GLN A 175 -8.09 -2.19 -7.15
N PHE A 176 -8.84 -3.13 -7.71
CA PHE A 176 -10.03 -2.80 -8.51
C PHE A 176 -11.34 -2.77 -7.73
N LEU A 177 -11.47 -3.60 -6.70
CA LEU A 177 -12.75 -3.75 -5.96
C LEU A 177 -12.86 -2.89 -4.70
N CYS A 178 -11.74 -2.38 -4.17
CA CYS A 178 -11.74 -1.69 -2.88
C CYS A 178 -12.13 -0.21 -2.94
N GLY A 179 -13.05 0.18 -3.81
CA GLY A 179 -13.49 1.56 -3.92
C GLY A 179 -12.45 2.51 -4.51
N THR A 180 -11.46 1.98 -5.24
CA THR A 180 -10.38 2.78 -5.83
C THR A 180 -10.88 3.66 -6.97
N PHE A 181 -11.64 3.08 -7.89
CA PHE A 181 -12.15 3.76 -9.08
C PHE A 181 -13.65 3.98 -9.06
N PHE A 182 -14.41 3.10 -8.40
CA PHE A 182 -15.86 3.16 -8.35
C PHE A 182 -16.33 3.06 -6.91
N PRO A 183 -17.36 3.83 -6.52
CA PRO A 183 -18.01 3.67 -5.21
C PRO A 183 -18.45 2.22 -4.98
N ILE A 184 -18.17 1.68 -3.80
CA ILE A 184 -18.51 0.28 -3.48
C ILE A 184 -20.02 0.08 -3.48
N GLU A 185 -20.77 1.10 -3.14
CA GLU A 185 -22.24 1.11 -3.09
C GLU A 185 -22.87 0.89 -4.47
N GLU A 186 -22.21 1.30 -5.53
CA GLU A 186 -22.66 1.13 -6.91
C GLU A 186 -22.36 -0.26 -7.49
N MET A 187 -21.56 -1.06 -6.78
CA MET A 187 -21.17 -2.40 -7.23
C MET A 187 -22.29 -3.43 -7.01
N PRO A 188 -22.39 -4.47 -7.88
CA PRO A 188 -23.26 -5.62 -7.66
C PRO A 188 -23.01 -6.25 -6.29
N THR A 189 -24.05 -6.81 -5.68
CA THR A 189 -24.04 -7.34 -4.30
C THR A 189 -22.87 -8.30 -4.04
N LEU A 190 -22.57 -9.19 -5.00
CA LEU A 190 -21.47 -10.14 -4.87
C LEU A 190 -20.11 -9.44 -4.76
N LEU A 191 -19.83 -8.48 -5.66
CA LEU A 191 -18.57 -7.74 -5.67
C LEU A 191 -18.43 -6.87 -4.43
N ARG A 192 -19.53 -6.29 -3.95
CA ARG A 192 -19.57 -5.52 -2.70
C ARG A 192 -19.19 -6.37 -1.47
N HIS A 193 -19.65 -7.62 -1.39
CA HIS A 193 -19.26 -8.51 -0.30
C HIS A 193 -17.77 -8.87 -0.36
N ILE A 194 -17.24 -9.13 -1.55
CA ILE A 194 -15.82 -9.38 -1.75
C ILE A 194 -15.00 -8.13 -1.36
N ALA A 195 -15.38 -6.95 -1.84
CA ALA A 195 -14.71 -5.70 -1.52
C ALA A 195 -14.63 -5.46 0.00
N ARG A 196 -15.75 -5.67 0.70
CA ARG A 196 -15.81 -5.54 2.17
C ARG A 196 -15.04 -6.60 2.95
N ALA A 197 -14.61 -7.69 2.32
CA ALA A 197 -13.71 -8.67 2.93
C ALA A 197 -12.23 -8.27 2.80
N LEU A 198 -11.91 -7.30 1.94
CA LEU A 198 -10.54 -6.91 1.63
C LEU A 198 -10.06 -5.77 2.53
N PRO A 199 -8.85 -5.85 3.11
CA PRO A 199 -8.33 -4.84 4.03
C PRO A 199 -8.09 -3.47 3.36
N LEU A 200 -7.84 -3.44 2.05
CA LEU A 200 -7.62 -2.21 1.31
C LEU A 200 -8.85 -1.31 1.29
N THR A 201 -10.05 -1.87 1.31
CA THR A 201 -11.32 -1.14 1.41
C THR A 201 -11.31 -0.21 2.61
N TYR A 202 -11.05 -0.75 3.78
CA TYR A 202 -11.05 0.00 5.05
C TYR A 202 -9.94 1.05 5.11
N PHE A 203 -8.80 0.76 4.45
CA PHE A 203 -7.74 1.76 4.32
C PHE A 203 -8.15 2.92 3.42
N VAL A 204 -8.75 2.64 2.26
CA VAL A 204 -9.21 3.66 1.30
C VAL A 204 -10.35 4.49 1.90
N ASP A 205 -11.32 3.85 2.58
CA ASP A 205 -12.45 4.53 3.22
C ASP A 205 -11.97 5.42 4.37
N ALA A 206 -11.08 4.93 5.25
CA ALA A 206 -10.50 5.74 6.31
C ALA A 206 -9.67 6.92 5.77
N LEU A 207 -8.91 6.70 4.69
CA LEU A 207 -8.11 7.75 4.05
C LEU A 207 -9.01 8.80 3.38
N ARG A 208 -10.05 8.36 2.69
CA ARG A 208 -11.05 9.23 2.05
C ARG A 208 -11.77 10.07 3.09
N GLY A 209 -12.22 9.46 4.17
CA GLY A 209 -12.84 10.16 5.27
C GLY A 209 -11.95 11.22 5.91
N ALA A 210 -10.69 10.89 6.14
CA ALA A 210 -9.72 11.83 6.71
C ALA A 210 -9.40 12.99 5.76
N MET A 211 -9.29 12.74 4.45
CA MET A 211 -8.85 13.74 3.46
C MET A 211 -9.99 14.58 2.88
N LEU A 212 -11.22 14.06 2.82
CA LEU A 212 -12.34 14.73 2.13
C LEU A 212 -13.46 15.13 3.07
N ALA A 213 -13.85 14.29 4.02
CA ALA A 213 -14.99 14.60 4.90
C ALA A 213 -14.60 15.41 6.14
N GLY A 214 -13.31 15.59 6.40
CA GLY A 214 -12.83 16.34 7.57
C GLY A 214 -13.11 15.64 8.90
N GLY A 215 -13.63 14.42 8.85
CA GLY A 215 -13.99 13.62 10.02
C GLY A 215 -12.76 13.20 10.82
N GLY A 216 -12.92 13.20 12.14
CA GLY A 216 -11.90 12.66 13.03
C GLY A 216 -11.90 11.12 13.01
N PRO A 217 -10.91 10.48 13.66
CA PRO A 217 -10.80 9.03 13.70
C PRO A 217 -12.04 8.32 14.27
N TRP A 218 -12.85 9.02 15.03
CA TRP A 218 -14.07 8.49 15.67
C TRP A 218 -15.19 8.21 14.65
N GLU A 219 -15.29 8.98 13.57
CA GLU A 219 -16.31 8.79 12.54
C GLU A 219 -16.04 7.54 11.71
N TYR A 220 -14.76 7.16 11.58
CA TYR A 220 -14.29 5.99 10.85
C TYR A 220 -13.73 4.91 11.79
N ALA A 221 -14.17 4.90 13.05
CA ALA A 221 -13.66 3.98 14.08
C ALA A 221 -13.75 2.51 13.67
N LYS A 222 -14.77 2.13 12.91
CA LYS A 222 -14.92 0.77 12.36
C LYS A 222 -13.77 0.43 11.41
N ASP A 223 -13.44 1.31 10.49
CA ASP A 223 -12.41 1.09 9.47
C ASP A 223 -11.03 1.03 10.13
N TRP A 224 -10.79 1.90 11.11
CA TRP A 224 -9.60 1.86 11.95
C TRP A 224 -9.45 0.55 12.72
N MET A 225 -10.53 0.08 13.36
CA MET A 225 -10.48 -1.17 14.12
C MET A 225 -10.17 -2.37 13.22
N ILE A 226 -10.76 -2.43 12.03
CA ILE A 226 -10.51 -3.51 11.08
C ILE A 226 -9.09 -3.44 10.55
N LEU A 227 -8.60 -2.26 10.19
CA LEU A 227 -7.23 -2.06 9.71
C LEU A 227 -6.20 -2.45 10.78
N LEU A 228 -6.41 -2.05 12.03
CA LEU A 228 -5.57 -2.44 13.16
C LEU A 228 -5.67 -3.95 13.45
N GLY A 229 -6.85 -4.54 13.33
CA GLY A 229 -7.04 -5.99 13.42
C GLY A 229 -6.24 -6.74 12.34
N CYS A 230 -6.30 -6.28 11.10
CA CYS A 230 -5.49 -6.82 10.01
C CYS A 230 -3.97 -6.67 10.27
N LEU A 231 -3.54 -5.52 10.78
CA LEU A 231 -2.16 -5.29 11.19
C LEU A 231 -1.70 -6.30 12.23
N VAL A 232 -2.49 -6.53 13.28
CA VAL A 232 -2.17 -7.49 14.36
C VAL A 232 -2.10 -8.91 13.81
N ILE A 233 -3.11 -9.34 13.04
CA ILE A 233 -3.15 -10.69 12.45
C ILE A 233 -1.95 -10.90 11.52
N ALA A 234 -1.71 -9.95 10.59
CA ALA A 234 -0.59 -10.02 9.67
C ALA A 234 0.77 -10.05 10.40
N SER A 235 0.91 -9.26 11.49
CA SER A 235 2.13 -9.26 12.32
C SER A 235 2.36 -10.61 12.99
N VAL A 236 1.32 -11.21 13.56
CA VAL A 236 1.41 -12.56 14.18
C VAL A 236 1.78 -13.61 13.13
N VAL A 237 1.16 -13.57 11.96
CA VAL A 237 1.48 -14.48 10.86
C VAL A 237 2.92 -14.27 10.40
N ALA A 238 3.32 -13.02 10.16
CA ALA A 238 4.68 -12.68 9.74
C ALA A 238 5.74 -13.22 10.73
N VAL A 239 5.56 -12.97 12.05
CA VAL A 239 6.50 -13.45 13.08
C VAL A 239 6.58 -14.97 13.14
N LYS A 240 5.43 -15.68 12.93
CA LYS A 240 5.41 -17.16 13.00
C LYS A 240 5.93 -17.84 11.75
N THR A 241 5.78 -17.20 10.58
CA THR A 241 6.08 -17.84 9.28
C THR A 241 7.36 -17.35 8.64
N PHE A 242 7.83 -16.16 9.01
CA PHE A 242 9.04 -15.59 8.43
C PHE A 242 10.27 -16.38 8.90
N ARG A 243 10.95 -16.98 7.93
CA ARG A 243 12.19 -17.73 8.14
C ARG A 243 13.34 -17.04 7.41
N TRP A 244 14.51 -17.05 8.05
CA TRP A 244 15.76 -16.51 7.48
C TRP A 244 16.42 -17.50 6.51
N GLU A 245 15.92 -18.72 6.45
CA GLU A 245 16.44 -19.84 5.65
C GLU A 245 15.50 -20.17 4.49
#